data_4b01148d8293a3d0a0bd443d5db481f9
#
_entry.id   4b01148d8293a3d0a0bd443d5db481f9
#
_cell.length_a   1.000
_cell.length_b   1.000
_cell.length_c   1.000
_cell.angle_alpha   90.00
_cell.angle_beta   90.00
_cell.angle_gamma   90.00
#
_symmetry.space_group_name_H-M   'P 1'
#
loop_
_entity.id
_entity.type
_entity.pdbx_description
1 polymer ?
#
loop_
_entity_poly.entity_id
_entity_poly.type
_entity_poly.pdbx_seq_one_letter_code
_entity_poly.pdbx_strand_id
1 'polypeptide(L)' 'MKLQDLILVLKDNPEINIYYLSRSSSIFRGPLTQLPYVRVEKLLQTEVVEIIHTEDYLQITLKI' A
#
# COMPACT_ATOMS: atom_id res chain seq x y z
N MET A 1 0.09 5.30 -11.53
CA MET A 1 -0.28 5.85 -10.21
C MET A 1 0.77 5.45 -9.19
N LYS A 2 1.31 6.41 -8.48
CA LYS A 2 2.24 6.14 -7.38
C LYS A 2 1.46 5.86 -6.10
N LEU A 3 2.10 5.18 -5.15
CA LEU A 3 1.45 4.86 -3.88
C LEU A 3 0.93 6.13 -3.18
N GLN A 4 1.69 7.23 -3.22
CA GLN A 4 1.24 8.48 -2.61
C GLN A 4 -0.07 8.99 -3.20
N ASP A 5 -0.28 8.80 -4.50
CA ASP A 5 -1.51 9.24 -5.17
C ASP A 5 -2.71 8.42 -4.69
N LEU A 6 -2.51 7.12 -4.51
CA LEU A 6 -3.56 6.22 -4.01
C LEU A 6 -3.93 6.58 -2.58
N ILE A 7 -2.95 6.85 -1.73
CA ILE A 7 -3.19 7.20 -0.33
C ILE A 7 -4.05 8.45 -0.21
N LEU A 8 -3.86 9.43 -1.09
CA LEU A 8 -4.62 10.68 -1.06
C LEU A 8 -6.11 10.48 -1.35
N VAL A 9 -6.48 9.42 -2.05
CA VAL A 9 -7.88 9.16 -2.39
C VAL A 9 -8.55 8.13 -1.49
N LEU A 10 -7.79 7.43 -0.65
CA LEU A 10 -8.36 6.46 0.28
C LEU A 10 -9.02 7.19 1.45
N LYS A 11 -10.20 6.69 1.86
CA LYS A 11 -10.99 7.26 2.95
C LYS A 11 -11.19 6.21 4.04
N ASP A 12 -11.58 6.67 5.23
CA ASP A 12 -12.01 5.81 6.32
C ASP A 12 -10.94 4.92 6.94
N ASN A 13 -9.67 5.26 6.77
CA ASN A 13 -8.56 4.54 7.39
C ASN A 13 -8.65 3.00 7.19
N PRO A 14 -8.67 2.53 5.94
CA PRO A 14 -8.78 1.09 5.70
C PRO A 14 -7.53 0.34 6.17
N GLU A 15 -7.69 -0.95 6.46
CA GLU A 15 -6.55 -1.83 6.62
C GLU A 15 -5.94 -2.06 5.24
N ILE A 16 -4.64 -1.90 5.11
CA ILE A 16 -3.92 -2.10 3.86
C ILE A 16 -2.84 -3.15 4.03
N ASN A 17 -2.51 -3.82 2.93
CA ASN A 17 -1.47 -4.81 2.89
C ASN A 17 -0.66 -4.57 1.61
N ILE A 18 0.61 -4.21 1.77
CA ILE A 18 1.46 -3.77 0.65
C ILE A 18 2.50 -4.82 0.34
N TYR A 19 2.60 -5.18 -0.94
CA TYR A 19 3.57 -6.13 -1.47
C TYR A 19 4.38 -5.51 -2.59
N TYR A 20 5.61 -6.01 -2.78
CA TYR A 20 6.32 -5.81 -4.05
C TYR A 20 5.95 -6.93 -5.01
N LEU A 21 5.85 -6.59 -6.28
CA LEU A 21 5.51 -7.56 -7.34
C LEU A 21 6.48 -8.76 -7.37
N SER A 22 7.74 -8.51 -7.07
CA SER A 22 8.80 -9.53 -7.10
C SER A 22 8.89 -10.35 -5.81
N ARG A 23 8.07 -10.07 -4.82
CA ARG A 23 8.14 -10.76 -3.52
C ARG A 23 6.75 -11.23 -3.09
N SER A 24 6.73 -12.34 -2.36
CA SER A 24 5.49 -12.90 -1.81
C SER A 24 5.19 -12.44 -0.39
N SER A 25 6.14 -11.78 0.27
CA SER A 25 5.94 -11.33 1.65
C SER A 25 5.47 -9.88 1.71
N SER A 26 4.63 -9.59 2.69
CA SER A 26 4.09 -8.26 2.90
C SER A 26 5.20 -7.30 3.36
N ILE A 27 5.21 -6.09 2.80
CA ILE A 27 6.12 -5.02 3.22
C ILE A 27 5.52 -4.26 4.39
N PHE A 28 4.22 -4.07 4.37
CA PHE A 28 3.48 -3.37 5.40
C PHE A 28 2.06 -3.93 5.47
N ARG A 29 1.58 -4.16 6.68
CA ARG A 29 0.18 -4.50 6.91
C ARG A 29 -0.30 -3.77 8.16
N GLY A 30 -1.41 -3.06 8.03
CA GLY A 30 -2.01 -2.33 9.13
C GLY A 30 -2.92 -1.23 8.63
N PRO A 31 -3.49 -0.45 9.54
CA PRO A 31 -4.35 0.66 9.15
C PRO A 31 -3.55 1.72 8.40
N LEU A 32 -4.19 2.36 7.43
CA LEU A 32 -3.56 3.39 6.60
C LEU A 32 -2.87 4.47 7.42
N THR A 33 -3.46 4.85 8.54
CA THR A 33 -2.91 5.91 9.39
C THR A 33 -1.57 5.57 10.02
N GLN A 34 -1.18 4.29 10.06
CA GLN A 34 0.12 3.87 10.58
C GLN A 34 1.22 3.89 9.53
N LEU A 35 0.85 4.00 8.26
CA LEU A 35 1.83 4.01 7.18
C LEU A 35 2.85 5.14 7.30
N PRO A 36 2.48 6.39 7.67
CA PRO A 36 3.43 7.48 7.80
C PRO A 36 4.51 7.28 8.87
N TYR A 37 4.34 6.31 9.76
CA TYR A 37 5.30 6.05 10.84
C TYR A 37 6.37 5.03 10.46
N VAL A 38 6.32 4.49 9.24
CA VAL A 38 7.38 3.64 8.71
C VAL A 38 8.19 4.45 7.70
N ARG A 39 9.39 3.98 7.36
CA ARG A 39 10.23 4.69 6.39
C ARG A 39 9.70 4.44 5.00
N VAL A 40 8.87 5.35 4.50
CA VAL A 40 8.08 5.12 3.30
C VAL A 40 8.39 6.07 2.14
N GLU A 41 9.40 6.93 2.23
CA GLU A 41 9.67 7.88 1.16
C GLU A 41 9.81 7.21 -0.21
N LYS A 42 10.63 6.18 -0.30
CA LYS A 42 10.78 5.42 -1.55
C LYS A 42 9.51 4.67 -1.90
N LEU A 43 8.83 4.14 -0.89
CA LEU A 43 7.59 3.40 -1.07
C LEU A 43 6.51 4.29 -1.69
N LEU A 44 6.39 5.52 -1.19
CA LEU A 44 5.39 6.47 -1.68
C LEU A 44 5.59 6.84 -3.15
N GLN A 45 6.83 6.78 -3.65
CA GLN A 45 7.14 7.09 -5.04
C GLN A 45 7.04 5.90 -5.97
N THR A 46 6.80 4.70 -5.43
CA THR A 46 6.74 3.48 -6.22
C THR A 46 5.40 3.37 -6.95
N GLU A 47 5.44 2.88 -8.20
CA GLU A 47 4.23 2.66 -8.99
C GLU A 47 3.37 1.55 -8.41
N VAL A 48 2.07 1.79 -8.37
CA VAL A 48 1.07 0.77 -8.03
C VAL A 48 0.72 0.03 -9.31
N VAL A 49 0.87 -1.30 -9.31
CA VAL A 49 0.54 -2.12 -10.48
C VAL A 49 -0.77 -2.88 -10.32
N GLU A 50 -1.21 -3.11 -9.09
CA GLU A 50 -2.45 -3.85 -8.85
C GLU A 50 -3.05 -3.45 -7.50
N ILE A 51 -4.37 -3.40 -7.46
CA ILE A 51 -5.13 -3.17 -6.23
C ILE A 51 -6.21 -4.24 -6.16
N ILE A 52 -6.24 -5.00 -5.06
CA ILE A 52 -7.25 -6.03 -4.83
C ILE A 52 -7.97 -5.71 -3.53
N HIS A 53 -9.29 -5.62 -3.57
CA HIS A 53 -10.10 -5.39 -2.39
C HIS A 53 -10.56 -6.74 -1.83
N THR A 54 -10.15 -7.05 -0.60
CA THR A 54 -10.62 -8.23 0.11
C THR A 54 -11.60 -7.81 1.20
N GLU A 55 -12.23 -8.78 1.88
CA GLU A 55 -13.13 -8.47 2.99
C GLU A 55 -12.42 -7.77 4.14
N ASP A 56 -11.17 -8.12 4.39
CA ASP A 56 -10.44 -7.68 5.57
C ASP A 56 -9.48 -6.52 5.31
N TYR A 57 -9.02 -6.36 4.06
CA TYR A 57 -8.02 -5.34 3.75
C TYR A 57 -8.00 -5.01 2.27
N LEU A 58 -7.29 -3.93 1.95
CA LEU A 58 -6.99 -3.53 0.58
C LEU A 58 -5.56 -3.97 0.27
N GLN A 59 -5.39 -4.89 -0.69
CA GLN A 59 -4.08 -5.35 -1.10
C GLN A 59 -3.54 -4.46 -2.20
N ILE A 60 -2.33 -3.93 -1.99
CA ILE A 60 -1.68 -3.04 -2.94
C ILE A 60 -0.37 -3.68 -3.35
N THR A 61 -0.19 -3.88 -4.66
CA THR A 61 1.04 -4.43 -5.21
C THR A 61 1.82 -3.35 -5.92
N LEU A 62 3.08 -3.19 -5.56
CA LEU A 62 3.98 -2.19 -6.10
C LEU A 62 4.94 -2.81 -7.09
N LYS A 63 5.40 -1.98 -8.05
CA LYS A 63 6.25 -2.40 -9.15
C LYS A 63 7.73 -2.48 -8.73
N ILE A 64 8.12 -3.46 -8.01
CA ILE A 64 9.55 -3.76 -7.79
C ILE A 64 9.76 -5.26 -7.64
#